data_792b5531b61da392f3488921bb83d3db
#
_entry.id   792b5531b61da392f3488921bb83d3db
#
_cell.length_a   1.000
_cell.length_b   1.000
_cell.length_c   1.000
_cell.angle_alpha   90.00
_cell.angle_beta   90.00
_cell.angle_gamma   90.00
#
_symmetry.space_group_name_H-M   'P 1'
#
loop_
_entity.id
_entity.type
_entity.pdbx_description
1 polymer ?
#
loop_
_entity_poly.entity_id
_entity_poly.type
_entity_poly.pdbx_seq_one_letter_code
_entity_poly.pdbx_strand_id
1 'polypeptide(L)'
;YSEKGEKLIIDSCVLSTGSYVLVDEDGEIIEILEIDKKSSDRTSRYYDFAKMDYLSKLLDMNKPIDPNKIIHSNNYLSFFVKKENINEFKLTEAIIDNYYEILKNPRIKYKDSKDNEKRKMYELIEDKYGISDYRLIDKQKAWIKNNIFLIINKVSKGKGYLKIFLKCDIEQYKKESEKYVIPNIYNNTKLNVEIDNITYGLPNDNMGLNSKKPFLENRSRKNSLNYIISIDEVILQKKFFDYLYNNACRGKTNIYIGNGDIMCLSNEEHLFDKFSGYFLRIIKAKEIEIHDFDTIVGFNHSITGLVVNKVIPIDYKKFKGSLNEIYGEIKEINNLEMLINNLYFSEFLSNNYFSNYKDIRLNDFIIKENLIRSRGAFFNWFYKGDITIIKQIFDKTSMEIIKNAICNSYFVKAKEQFNLRCGILDYFIGGDKMADILCKIVSSLREKINSIQTGKLESDNEYYFAVGQISSYLLSLNKSSKSMHSLINPLLNCKVDEKLKSQLEILFKKYNYVINKESKRFNNLSAMVLGYEAESQVNDNILVAGYLYSNLIYERYDEGVKNAK
;
A
#
# COMPACT_ATOMS: atom_id res chain seq x y z
N TYR A 1 -1.66 -13.93 -21.15
CA TYR A 1 -1.46 -13.20 -22.42
C TYR A 1 -2.00 -14.01 -23.62
N SER A 2 -1.74 -15.30 -23.67
CA SER A 2 -2.23 -16.17 -24.77
C SER A 2 -3.74 -16.11 -24.99
N GLU A 3 -4.52 -15.92 -23.93
CA GLU A 3 -5.98 -15.85 -23.98
C GLU A 3 -6.51 -14.46 -24.33
N LYS A 4 -5.93 -13.41 -23.75
CA LYS A 4 -6.42 -12.01 -23.85
C LYS A 4 -5.68 -11.18 -24.91
N GLY A 5 -4.54 -11.65 -25.39
CA GLY A 5 -3.72 -11.01 -26.41
C GLY A 5 -3.17 -9.63 -26.02
N GLU A 6 -2.85 -8.83 -27.03
CA GLU A 6 -2.32 -7.48 -26.86
C GLU A 6 -3.34 -6.50 -26.27
N LYS A 7 -4.63 -6.80 -26.38
CA LYS A 7 -5.70 -6.01 -25.79
C LYS A 7 -5.49 -5.78 -24.30
N LEU A 8 -5.02 -6.79 -23.55
CA LEU A 8 -4.70 -6.68 -22.13
C LEU A 8 -3.77 -5.50 -21.83
N ILE A 9 -2.75 -5.30 -22.66
CA ILE A 9 -1.76 -4.24 -22.48
C ILE A 9 -2.31 -2.89 -22.91
N ILE A 10 -2.97 -2.86 -24.06
CA ILE A 10 -3.53 -1.62 -24.62
C ILE A 10 -4.63 -1.03 -23.71
N ASP A 11 -5.53 -1.85 -23.21
CA ASP A 11 -6.60 -1.43 -22.29
C ASP A 11 -6.04 -0.88 -20.96
N SER A 12 -4.85 -1.32 -20.57
CA SER A 12 -4.14 -0.81 -19.40
C SER A 12 -3.32 0.46 -19.67
N CYS A 13 -3.00 0.77 -20.94
CA CYS A 13 -2.09 1.87 -21.30
C CYS A 13 -2.50 3.22 -20.72
N VAL A 14 -1.48 3.98 -20.31
CA VAL A 14 -1.63 5.38 -19.88
C VAL A 14 -0.79 6.24 -20.80
N LEU A 15 -1.44 7.10 -21.59
CA LEU A 15 -0.77 8.07 -22.42
C LEU A 15 -0.08 9.13 -21.55
N SER A 16 1.14 9.50 -21.91
CA SER A 16 1.89 10.56 -21.23
C SER A 16 1.29 11.95 -21.56
N THR A 17 1.44 12.92 -20.67
CA THR A 17 1.03 14.31 -20.92
C THR A 17 1.66 14.85 -22.20
N GLY A 18 0.86 15.42 -23.08
CA GLY A 18 1.30 15.99 -24.35
C GLY A 18 0.22 16.04 -25.40
N SER A 19 0.62 16.40 -26.59
CA SER A 19 -0.22 16.49 -27.79
C SER A 19 0.08 15.34 -28.72
N TYR A 20 -0.96 14.65 -29.15
CA TYR A 20 -0.93 13.49 -30.03
C TYR A 20 -1.58 13.87 -31.35
N VAL A 21 -0.84 13.86 -32.44
CA VAL A 21 -1.28 14.33 -33.77
C VAL A 21 -1.31 13.16 -34.72
N LEU A 22 -2.44 12.92 -35.36
CA LEU A 22 -2.60 11.91 -36.40
C LEU A 22 -2.59 12.60 -37.77
N VAL A 23 -1.76 12.10 -38.67
CA VAL A 23 -1.56 12.63 -40.03
C VAL A 23 -1.87 11.54 -41.04
N ASP A 24 -2.54 11.85 -42.13
CA ASP A 24 -2.77 10.91 -43.22
C ASP A 24 -1.60 10.79 -44.19
N GLU A 25 -1.76 9.96 -45.20
CA GLU A 25 -0.72 9.72 -46.22
C GLU A 25 -0.44 10.96 -47.09
N ASP A 26 -1.39 11.89 -47.21
CA ASP A 26 -1.26 13.14 -47.98
C ASP A 26 -0.59 14.26 -47.16
N GLY A 27 -0.42 14.04 -45.85
CA GLY A 27 0.20 14.98 -44.94
C GLY A 27 -0.78 15.94 -44.25
N GLU A 28 -2.09 15.66 -44.36
CA GLU A 28 -3.12 16.45 -43.67
C GLU A 28 -3.29 15.96 -42.23
N ILE A 29 -3.47 16.92 -41.31
CA ILE A 29 -3.75 16.61 -39.90
C ILE A 29 -5.19 16.15 -39.77
N ILE A 30 -5.41 14.87 -39.46
CA ILE A 30 -6.74 14.29 -39.26
C ILE A 30 -7.29 14.64 -37.88
N GLU A 31 -6.41 14.52 -36.85
CA GLU A 31 -6.84 14.63 -35.46
C GLU A 31 -5.70 15.11 -34.54
N ILE A 32 -6.11 15.87 -33.50
CA ILE A 32 -5.23 16.27 -32.40
C ILE A 32 -5.92 15.87 -31.10
N LEU A 33 -5.24 15.04 -30.29
CA LEU A 33 -5.67 14.65 -28.96
C LEU A 33 -4.72 15.28 -27.92
N GLU A 34 -5.27 16.07 -27.01
CA GLU A 34 -4.53 16.68 -25.91
C GLU A 34 -4.69 15.85 -24.65
N ILE A 35 -3.59 15.43 -24.04
CA ILE A 35 -3.56 14.64 -22.80
C ILE A 35 -2.90 15.48 -21.70
N ASP A 36 -3.62 15.70 -20.61
CA ASP A 36 -3.10 16.30 -19.39
C ASP A 36 -3.16 15.31 -18.21
N LYS A 37 -2.69 15.73 -17.04
CA LYS A 37 -2.68 14.88 -15.83
C LYS A 37 -4.09 14.57 -15.30
N LYS A 38 -5.12 15.33 -15.72
CA LYS A 38 -6.50 15.20 -15.28
C LYS A 38 -7.38 14.48 -16.31
N SER A 39 -6.85 14.24 -17.52
CA SER A 39 -7.59 13.56 -18.59
C SER A 39 -7.95 12.15 -18.18
N SER A 40 -9.20 11.93 -17.81
CA SER A 40 -9.75 10.62 -17.43
C SER A 40 -10.54 9.96 -18.55
N ASP A 41 -10.86 10.68 -19.60
CA ASP A 41 -11.73 10.22 -20.68
C ASP A 41 -10.97 9.28 -21.64
N ARG A 42 -11.41 8.01 -21.69
CA ARG A 42 -10.84 6.94 -22.49
C ARG A 42 -11.81 6.53 -23.59
N THR A 43 -11.90 7.36 -24.59
CA THR A 43 -12.67 7.10 -25.81
C THR A 43 -11.97 6.07 -26.71
N SER A 44 -12.65 5.59 -27.75
CA SER A 44 -12.03 4.75 -28.78
C SER A 44 -10.77 5.38 -29.37
N ARG A 45 -10.77 6.69 -29.58
CA ARG A 45 -9.64 7.49 -30.08
C ARG A 45 -8.42 7.41 -29.17
N TYR A 46 -8.63 7.46 -27.84
CA TYR A 46 -7.56 7.28 -26.86
C TYR A 46 -6.85 5.94 -27.07
N TYR A 47 -7.61 4.87 -27.26
CA TYR A 47 -7.03 3.53 -27.46
C TYR A 47 -6.32 3.35 -28.81
N ASP A 48 -6.75 4.05 -29.85
CA ASP A 48 -6.06 4.05 -31.14
C ASP A 48 -4.69 4.73 -31.03
N PHE A 49 -4.63 5.90 -30.37
CA PHE A 49 -3.35 6.53 -30.05
C PHE A 49 -2.50 5.67 -29.12
N ALA A 50 -3.10 4.99 -28.14
CA ALA A 50 -2.38 4.13 -27.20
C ALA A 50 -1.69 2.96 -27.90
N LYS A 51 -2.32 2.34 -28.92
CA LYS A 51 -1.71 1.28 -29.73
C LYS A 51 -0.48 1.78 -30.49
N MET A 52 -0.63 2.89 -31.22
CA MET A 52 0.46 3.49 -31.97
C MET A 52 1.60 3.96 -31.05
N ASP A 53 1.26 4.60 -29.92
CA ASP A 53 2.22 5.05 -28.93
C ASP A 53 2.99 3.89 -28.31
N TYR A 54 2.32 2.81 -27.94
CA TYR A 54 2.95 1.62 -27.37
C TYR A 54 3.98 1.00 -28.32
N LEU A 55 3.63 0.86 -29.58
CA LEU A 55 4.51 0.30 -30.64
C LEU A 55 5.63 1.25 -31.06
N SER A 56 5.56 2.53 -30.69
CA SER A 56 6.54 3.54 -31.12
C SER A 56 7.52 3.96 -30.03
N LYS A 57 7.36 3.46 -28.80
CA LYS A 57 8.22 3.81 -27.67
C LYS A 57 9.62 3.20 -27.76
N LEU A 58 10.61 3.94 -27.28
CA LEU A 58 11.94 3.37 -27.00
C LEU A 58 11.84 2.38 -25.83
N LEU A 59 12.64 1.31 -25.88
CA LEU A 59 12.82 0.37 -24.78
C LEU A 59 13.52 1.06 -23.59
N ASP A 60 14.56 1.84 -23.90
CA ASP A 60 15.41 2.54 -22.93
C ASP A 60 15.99 3.78 -23.57
N MET A 61 16.06 4.87 -22.83
CA MET A 61 16.72 6.13 -23.25
C MET A 61 18.24 5.99 -23.46
N ASN A 62 18.84 4.87 -23.04
CA ASN A 62 20.22 4.53 -23.36
C ASN A 62 20.37 3.80 -24.70
N LYS A 63 19.26 3.44 -25.35
CA LYS A 63 19.23 2.77 -26.66
C LYS A 63 18.39 3.56 -27.68
N PRO A 64 18.59 4.90 -27.79
CA PRO A 64 17.80 5.72 -28.70
C PRO A 64 18.17 5.45 -30.15
N ILE A 65 17.27 5.74 -31.09
CA ILE A 65 17.59 5.83 -32.53
C ILE A 65 18.41 7.10 -32.75
N ASP A 66 17.94 8.25 -32.26
CA ASP A 66 18.69 9.51 -32.30
C ASP A 66 19.81 9.54 -31.25
N PRO A 67 21.09 9.61 -31.63
CA PRO A 67 22.23 9.67 -30.70
C PRO A 67 22.16 10.88 -29.75
N ASN A 68 21.56 11.99 -30.19
CA ASN A 68 21.42 13.21 -29.39
C ASN A 68 20.29 13.12 -28.34
N LYS A 69 19.46 12.06 -28.37
CA LYS A 69 18.34 11.83 -27.45
C LYS A 69 17.31 12.96 -27.44
N ILE A 70 17.11 13.61 -28.58
CA ILE A 70 16.10 14.65 -28.78
C ILE A 70 14.80 14.01 -29.30
N ILE A 71 14.92 13.03 -30.23
CA ILE A 71 13.80 12.29 -30.81
C ILE A 71 13.69 10.94 -30.08
N HIS A 72 12.47 10.62 -29.60
CA HIS A 72 12.21 9.49 -28.70
C HIS A 72 11.34 8.38 -29.30
N SER A 73 11.05 8.43 -30.60
CA SER A 73 10.36 7.36 -31.31
C SER A 73 11.32 6.29 -31.84
N ASN A 74 10.79 5.06 -32.05
CA ASN A 74 11.57 3.90 -32.47
C ASN A 74 11.38 3.52 -33.93
N ASN A 75 10.51 4.20 -34.68
CA ASN A 75 10.18 3.91 -36.08
C ASN A 75 9.82 5.21 -36.84
N TYR A 76 9.79 5.14 -38.18
CA TYR A 76 9.51 6.30 -39.04
C TYR A 76 8.03 6.64 -39.17
N LEU A 77 7.11 5.77 -38.70
CA LEU A 77 5.66 6.01 -38.70
C LEU A 77 5.25 6.96 -37.58
N SER A 78 6.19 7.26 -36.67
CA SER A 78 5.95 8.14 -35.54
C SER A 78 7.13 9.09 -35.29
N PHE A 79 6.83 10.26 -34.67
CA PHE A 79 7.86 11.23 -34.31
C PHE A 79 7.55 11.81 -32.92
N PHE A 80 8.40 11.49 -31.93
CA PHE A 80 8.22 11.89 -30.56
C PHE A 80 9.31 12.86 -30.12
N VAL A 81 8.92 14.02 -29.68
CA VAL A 81 9.84 15.05 -29.19
C VAL A 81 9.21 15.80 -28.02
N LYS A 82 10.02 16.22 -27.07
CA LYS A 82 9.55 17.10 -25.99
C LYS A 82 9.28 18.50 -26.56
N LYS A 83 8.15 19.10 -26.21
CA LYS A 83 7.78 20.47 -26.66
C LYS A 83 8.88 21.49 -26.30
N GLU A 84 9.52 21.35 -25.13
CA GLU A 84 10.63 22.18 -24.70
C GLU A 84 11.83 22.14 -25.66
N ASN A 85 12.15 20.96 -26.22
CA ASN A 85 13.27 20.81 -27.16
C ASN A 85 13.01 21.54 -28.50
N ILE A 86 11.75 21.68 -28.89
CA ILE A 86 11.39 22.49 -30.06
C ILE A 86 11.48 23.97 -29.71
N ASN A 87 10.90 24.40 -28.59
CA ASN A 87 10.85 25.79 -28.16
C ASN A 87 12.23 26.38 -27.84
N GLU A 88 13.16 25.54 -27.34
CA GLU A 88 14.55 25.92 -27.04
C GLU A 88 15.49 25.71 -28.21
N PHE A 89 14.97 25.42 -29.41
CA PHE A 89 15.75 25.20 -30.64
C PHE A 89 16.80 24.07 -30.54
N LYS A 90 16.60 23.10 -29.64
CA LYS A 90 17.43 21.92 -29.51
C LYS A 90 17.18 20.91 -30.64
N LEU A 91 15.97 20.84 -31.17
CA LEU A 91 15.65 20.08 -32.36
C LEU A 91 16.07 20.85 -33.59
N THR A 92 17.08 20.35 -34.33
CA THR A 92 17.59 20.93 -35.56
C THR A 92 17.27 20.04 -36.75
N GLU A 93 17.30 20.61 -37.97
CA GLU A 93 17.14 19.83 -39.20
C GLU A 93 18.17 18.72 -39.32
N ALA A 94 19.42 18.96 -38.93
CA ALA A 94 20.50 17.98 -38.96
C ALA A 94 20.18 16.76 -38.04
N ILE A 95 19.53 16.97 -36.88
CA ILE A 95 19.10 15.88 -36.00
C ILE A 95 17.99 15.08 -36.65
N ILE A 96 17.04 15.75 -37.30
CA ILE A 96 15.95 15.09 -38.05
C ILE A 96 16.55 14.28 -39.21
N ASP A 97 17.45 14.85 -39.99
CA ASP A 97 18.09 14.15 -41.09
C ASP A 97 18.83 12.89 -40.62
N ASN A 98 19.66 13.02 -39.59
CA ASN A 98 20.40 11.89 -39.04
C ASN A 98 19.48 10.78 -38.47
N TYR A 99 18.40 11.16 -37.81
CA TYR A 99 17.42 10.19 -37.29
C TYR A 99 16.80 9.36 -38.41
N TYR A 100 16.34 9.99 -39.49
CA TYR A 100 15.76 9.28 -40.63
C TYR A 100 16.78 8.49 -41.47
N GLU A 101 18.04 8.95 -41.56
CA GLU A 101 19.12 8.16 -42.20
C GLU A 101 19.42 6.86 -41.42
N ILE A 102 19.41 6.92 -40.08
CA ILE A 102 19.55 5.71 -39.27
C ILE A 102 18.37 4.77 -39.47
N LEU A 103 17.14 5.27 -39.59
CA LEU A 103 15.96 4.46 -39.88
C LEU A 103 15.96 3.83 -41.28
N LYS A 104 16.52 4.52 -42.28
CA LYS A 104 16.76 3.94 -43.61
C LYS A 104 17.79 2.82 -43.60
N ASN A 105 18.87 3.00 -42.83
CA ASN A 105 19.93 2.02 -42.74
C ASN A 105 20.35 1.79 -41.29
N PRO A 106 19.58 0.98 -40.51
CA PRO A 106 19.88 0.68 -39.13
C PRO A 106 21.25 0.05 -38.90
N ARG A 107 21.87 -0.57 -39.93
CA ARG A 107 23.22 -1.12 -39.86
C ARG A 107 24.28 -0.04 -39.54
N ILE A 108 24.01 1.23 -39.86
CA ILE A 108 24.87 2.36 -39.47
C ILE A 108 25.06 2.44 -37.96
N LYS A 109 24.00 2.11 -37.21
CA LYS A 109 24.01 2.10 -35.75
C LYS A 109 24.82 0.94 -35.16
N TYR A 110 24.95 -0.17 -35.89
CA TYR A 110 25.60 -1.40 -35.45
C TYR A 110 26.93 -1.66 -36.15
N LYS A 111 27.73 -0.58 -36.43
CA LYS A 111 28.99 -0.70 -37.14
C LYS A 111 30.13 -1.24 -36.28
N ASP A 112 30.10 -0.95 -34.96
CA ASP A 112 31.16 -1.33 -34.06
C ASP A 112 31.15 -2.85 -33.81
N SER A 113 32.33 -3.44 -33.63
CA SER A 113 32.50 -4.87 -33.31
C SER A 113 31.76 -5.31 -32.04
N LYS A 114 31.55 -4.39 -31.11
CA LYS A 114 30.77 -4.62 -29.89
C LYS A 114 29.28 -4.83 -30.16
N ASP A 115 28.77 -4.43 -31.31
CA ASP A 115 27.35 -4.49 -31.67
C ASP A 115 27.05 -5.60 -32.71
N ASN A 116 28.00 -6.48 -33.00
CA ASN A 116 27.84 -7.57 -33.99
C ASN A 116 26.61 -8.45 -33.71
N GLU A 117 26.37 -8.78 -32.46
CA GLU A 117 25.19 -9.60 -32.11
C GLU A 117 23.87 -8.85 -32.36
N LYS A 118 23.82 -7.55 -32.10
CA LYS A 118 22.63 -6.74 -32.43
C LYS A 118 22.43 -6.65 -33.94
N ARG A 119 23.52 -6.58 -34.69
CA ARG A 119 23.48 -6.56 -36.16
C ARG A 119 22.90 -7.86 -36.69
N LYS A 120 23.37 -9.03 -36.22
CA LYS A 120 22.80 -10.33 -36.58
C LYS A 120 21.30 -10.40 -36.26
N MET A 121 20.90 -9.99 -35.05
CA MET A 121 19.49 -9.95 -34.64
C MET A 121 18.66 -9.03 -35.54
N TYR A 122 19.20 -7.89 -35.96
CA TYR A 122 18.54 -6.98 -36.89
C TYR A 122 18.37 -7.64 -38.29
N GLU A 123 19.41 -8.29 -38.81
CA GLU A 123 19.40 -8.97 -40.11
C GLU A 123 18.35 -10.08 -40.13
N LEU A 124 18.22 -10.88 -39.08
CA LEU A 124 17.16 -11.91 -38.97
C LEU A 124 15.74 -11.32 -39.02
N ILE A 125 15.53 -10.16 -38.39
CA ILE A 125 14.22 -9.50 -38.41
C ILE A 125 13.96 -8.80 -39.76
N GLU A 126 14.98 -8.26 -40.38
CA GLU A 126 14.88 -7.69 -41.73
C GLU A 126 14.57 -8.76 -42.76
N ASP A 127 15.16 -9.95 -42.66
CA ASP A 127 14.82 -11.10 -43.52
C ASP A 127 13.35 -11.54 -43.35
N LYS A 128 12.82 -11.43 -42.11
CA LYS A 128 11.42 -11.80 -41.82
C LYS A 128 10.41 -10.77 -42.36
N TYR A 129 10.70 -9.46 -42.21
CA TYR A 129 9.72 -8.40 -42.53
C TYR A 129 10.05 -7.56 -43.75
N GLY A 130 11.22 -7.77 -44.36
CA GLY A 130 11.73 -6.97 -45.44
C GLY A 130 12.36 -5.64 -45.01
N ILE A 131 12.97 -4.96 -45.93
CA ILE A 131 13.51 -3.61 -45.73
C ILE A 131 12.38 -2.59 -45.50
N SER A 132 12.67 -1.51 -44.80
CA SER A 132 11.71 -0.42 -44.60
C SER A 132 11.49 0.36 -45.90
N ASP A 133 10.29 0.93 -46.08
CA ASP A 133 9.96 1.70 -47.30
C ASP A 133 10.71 3.04 -47.31
N TYR A 134 11.79 3.11 -48.08
CA TYR A 134 12.60 4.29 -48.22
C TYR A 134 11.89 5.51 -48.76
N ARG A 135 10.89 5.30 -49.66
CA ARG A 135 10.11 6.42 -50.22
C ARG A 135 9.22 7.03 -49.15
N LEU A 136 8.59 6.17 -48.34
CA LEU A 136 7.75 6.63 -47.25
C LEU A 136 8.60 7.31 -46.15
N ILE A 137 9.78 6.79 -45.86
CA ILE A 137 10.74 7.42 -44.92
C ILE A 137 11.11 8.83 -45.40
N ASP A 138 11.44 9.00 -46.69
CA ASP A 138 11.79 10.31 -47.25
C ASP A 138 10.60 11.28 -47.24
N LYS A 139 9.42 10.78 -47.56
CA LYS A 139 8.19 11.56 -47.48
C LYS A 139 7.94 12.07 -46.04
N GLN A 140 8.03 11.18 -45.07
CA GLN A 140 7.87 11.54 -43.65
C GLN A 140 8.93 12.50 -43.15
N LYS A 141 10.20 12.29 -43.49
CA LYS A 141 11.29 13.21 -43.21
C LYS A 141 11.02 14.62 -43.72
N ALA A 142 10.65 14.74 -44.98
CA ALA A 142 10.32 16.03 -45.61
C ALA A 142 9.13 16.70 -44.93
N TRP A 143 8.08 15.93 -44.66
CA TRP A 143 6.90 16.43 -43.98
C TRP A 143 7.20 16.96 -42.57
N ILE A 144 7.94 16.20 -41.76
CA ILE A 144 8.35 16.62 -40.42
C ILE A 144 9.16 17.93 -40.46
N LYS A 145 10.16 18.02 -41.35
CA LYS A 145 10.97 19.24 -41.46
C LYS A 145 10.13 20.47 -41.79
N ASN A 146 9.13 20.32 -42.69
CA ASN A 146 8.30 21.45 -43.14
C ASN A 146 7.22 21.84 -42.09
N ASN A 147 6.77 20.88 -41.26
CA ASN A 147 5.55 21.12 -40.46
C ASN A 147 5.81 21.13 -38.93
N ILE A 148 6.89 20.55 -38.42
CA ILE A 148 7.09 20.40 -36.96
C ILE A 148 7.03 21.73 -36.19
N PHE A 149 7.66 22.80 -36.75
CA PHE A 149 7.70 24.12 -36.16
C PHE A 149 6.39 24.90 -36.35
N LEU A 150 5.50 24.46 -37.24
CA LEU A 150 4.16 25.03 -37.42
C LEU A 150 3.15 24.35 -36.48
N ILE A 151 3.26 23.03 -36.32
CA ILE A 151 2.37 22.25 -35.48
C ILE A 151 2.49 22.64 -34.01
N ILE A 152 3.71 22.92 -33.51
CA ILE A 152 3.90 23.35 -32.13
C ILE A 152 3.07 24.59 -31.74
N ASN A 153 2.74 25.44 -32.71
CA ASN A 153 1.89 26.60 -32.50
C ASN A 153 0.38 26.30 -32.54
N LYS A 154 0.01 25.10 -33.08
CA LYS A 154 -1.41 24.66 -33.18
C LYS A 154 -1.83 23.80 -31.98
N VAL A 155 -0.87 23.32 -31.18
CA VAL A 155 -1.13 22.45 -30.02
C VAL A 155 -1.05 23.22 -28.71
N SER A 156 -1.52 22.62 -27.63
CA SER A 156 -1.54 23.25 -26.31
C SER A 156 -0.15 23.68 -25.85
N LYS A 157 -0.06 24.92 -25.32
CA LYS A 157 1.17 25.44 -24.70
C LYS A 157 1.36 24.77 -23.34
N GLY A 158 2.46 24.04 -23.14
CA GLY A 158 2.74 23.38 -21.86
C GLY A 158 3.94 22.45 -21.92
N LYS A 159 4.23 21.84 -20.77
CA LYS A 159 5.23 20.77 -20.67
C LYS A 159 4.65 19.47 -21.23
N GLY A 160 5.50 18.63 -21.78
CA GLY A 160 5.13 17.30 -22.28
C GLY A 160 5.66 17.05 -23.67
N TYR A 161 5.11 16.01 -24.28
CA TYR A 161 5.53 15.58 -25.61
C TYR A 161 4.63 16.16 -26.72
N LEU A 162 5.23 16.40 -27.87
CA LEU A 162 4.54 16.40 -29.16
C LEU A 162 4.84 15.05 -29.81
N LYS A 163 3.77 14.27 -30.07
CA LYS A 163 3.84 12.95 -30.70
C LYS A 163 3.02 12.95 -31.96
N ILE A 164 3.65 12.70 -33.08
CA ILE A 164 3.04 12.67 -34.39
C ILE A 164 3.01 11.24 -34.87
N PHE A 165 1.90 10.81 -35.45
CA PHE A 165 1.66 9.47 -35.96
C PHE A 165 1.14 9.53 -37.39
N LEU A 166 1.62 8.63 -38.23
CA LEU A 166 1.09 8.43 -39.57
C LEU A 166 -0.07 7.43 -39.51
N LYS A 167 -1.21 7.76 -40.15
CA LYS A 167 -2.34 6.83 -40.28
C LYS A 167 -1.98 5.73 -41.25
N CYS A 168 -1.78 4.53 -40.73
CA CYS A 168 -1.55 3.31 -41.49
C CYS A 168 -2.01 2.10 -40.69
N ASP A 169 -1.90 0.89 -41.30
CA ASP A 169 -2.22 -0.34 -40.58
C ASP A 169 -1.34 -0.53 -39.33
N ILE A 170 -1.94 -0.94 -38.23
CA ILE A 170 -1.28 -1.20 -36.97
C ILE A 170 -0.22 -2.31 -37.09
N GLU A 171 -0.42 -3.27 -38.00
CA GLU A 171 0.58 -4.32 -38.25
C GLU A 171 1.87 -3.77 -38.88
N GLN A 172 1.78 -2.64 -39.60
CA GLN A 172 2.99 -1.94 -40.07
C GLN A 172 3.77 -1.31 -38.90
N TYR A 173 3.09 -0.68 -37.94
CA TYR A 173 3.71 -0.20 -36.71
C TYR A 173 4.41 -1.33 -35.94
N LYS A 174 3.78 -2.51 -35.87
CA LYS A 174 4.33 -3.68 -35.18
C LYS A 174 5.62 -4.17 -35.86
N LYS A 175 5.60 -4.34 -37.17
CA LYS A 175 6.78 -4.74 -37.97
C LYS A 175 7.94 -3.77 -37.77
N GLU A 176 7.71 -2.49 -37.92
CA GLU A 176 8.74 -1.47 -37.77
C GLU A 176 9.22 -1.32 -36.31
N SER A 177 8.35 -1.50 -35.32
CA SER A 177 8.72 -1.56 -33.92
C SER A 177 9.64 -2.75 -33.61
N GLU A 178 9.34 -3.94 -34.12
CA GLU A 178 10.14 -5.15 -33.90
C GLU A 178 11.55 -5.02 -34.47
N LYS A 179 11.75 -4.31 -35.59
CA LYS A 179 13.07 -3.99 -36.15
C LYS A 179 13.97 -3.21 -35.18
N TYR A 180 13.36 -2.40 -34.30
CA TYR A 180 14.08 -1.71 -33.23
C TYR A 180 14.16 -2.57 -31.96
N VAL A 181 13.05 -3.18 -31.54
CA VAL A 181 12.91 -3.87 -30.25
C VAL A 181 13.85 -5.07 -30.18
N ILE A 182 13.84 -5.96 -31.19
CA ILE A 182 14.57 -7.23 -31.16
C ILE A 182 16.07 -7.04 -30.98
N PRO A 183 16.79 -6.19 -31.75
CA PRO A 183 18.22 -5.98 -31.55
C PRO A 183 18.58 -5.35 -30.22
N ASN A 184 17.60 -4.72 -29.55
CA ASN A 184 17.81 -3.98 -28.29
C ASN A 184 17.17 -4.65 -27.07
N ILE A 185 16.55 -5.83 -27.24
CA ILE A 185 15.79 -6.49 -26.17
C ILE A 185 16.65 -6.97 -25.00
N TYR A 186 17.92 -7.30 -25.26
CA TYR A 186 18.87 -7.72 -24.24
C TYR A 186 19.67 -6.56 -23.68
N ASN A 187 20.00 -6.65 -22.40
CA ASN A 187 20.76 -5.62 -21.66
C ASN A 187 22.19 -5.46 -22.23
N ASN A 188 22.90 -6.57 -22.32
CA ASN A 188 24.27 -6.61 -22.85
C ASN A 188 24.45 -7.84 -23.74
N THR A 189 24.50 -7.62 -25.04
CA THR A 189 24.61 -8.69 -26.04
C THR A 189 25.89 -9.51 -25.97
N LYS A 190 26.98 -9.00 -25.32
CA LYS A 190 28.20 -9.78 -25.06
C LYS A 190 28.01 -10.96 -24.11
N LEU A 191 26.89 -10.94 -23.36
CA LEU A 191 26.53 -12.00 -22.41
C LEU A 191 25.51 -12.97 -23.01
N ASN A 192 25.13 -12.79 -24.28
CA ASN A 192 24.25 -13.70 -24.97
C ASN A 192 24.95 -15.05 -25.20
N VAL A 193 24.17 -16.11 -25.11
CA VAL A 193 24.59 -17.47 -25.37
C VAL A 193 23.68 -18.06 -26.44
N GLU A 194 24.23 -18.72 -27.42
CA GLU A 194 23.48 -19.44 -28.46
C GLU A 194 23.41 -20.93 -28.08
N ILE A 195 22.23 -21.49 -27.99
CA ILE A 195 21.97 -22.90 -27.70
C ILE A 195 20.93 -23.37 -28.72
N ASP A 196 21.25 -24.39 -29.49
CA ASP A 196 20.36 -24.97 -30.53
C ASP A 196 19.79 -23.90 -31.49
N ASN A 197 20.64 -22.99 -31.98
CA ASN A 197 20.28 -21.84 -32.82
C ASN A 197 19.29 -20.84 -32.19
N ILE A 198 19.09 -20.89 -30.89
CA ILE A 198 18.26 -19.92 -30.15
C ILE A 198 19.19 -19.03 -29.32
N THR A 199 19.04 -17.71 -29.45
CA THR A 199 19.77 -16.75 -28.65
C THR A 199 19.11 -16.56 -27.29
N TYR A 200 19.87 -16.79 -26.22
CA TYR A 200 19.47 -16.52 -24.83
C TYR A 200 20.29 -15.34 -24.30
N GLY A 201 19.68 -14.48 -23.53
CA GLY A 201 20.36 -13.34 -22.95
C GLY A 201 19.65 -12.76 -21.73
N LEU A 202 20.32 -11.79 -21.08
CA LEU A 202 19.74 -11.05 -19.97
C LEU A 202 18.79 -9.98 -20.49
N PRO A 203 17.50 -9.99 -20.11
CA PRO A 203 16.53 -8.99 -20.57
C PRO A 203 16.92 -7.54 -20.23
N ASN A 204 16.58 -6.63 -21.15
CA ASN A 204 16.60 -5.20 -20.90
C ASN A 204 15.17 -4.72 -20.63
N ASP A 205 14.72 -4.90 -19.42
CA ASP A 205 13.36 -4.61 -19.02
C ASP A 205 13.26 -3.64 -17.82
N ASN A 206 12.04 -3.36 -17.42
CA ASN A 206 11.72 -2.44 -16.33
C ASN A 206 12.01 -3.00 -14.92
N MET A 207 12.52 -4.22 -14.79
CA MET A 207 12.90 -4.79 -13.50
C MET A 207 14.25 -4.25 -12.98
N GLY A 208 14.90 -3.35 -13.69
CA GLY A 208 16.23 -2.87 -13.32
C GLY A 208 17.28 -3.96 -13.37
N LEU A 209 17.05 -5.02 -14.13
CA LEU A 209 18.03 -6.09 -14.35
C LEU A 209 19.25 -5.54 -15.07
N ASN A 210 20.40 -5.64 -14.43
CA ASN A 210 21.66 -5.12 -14.94
C ASN A 210 22.78 -6.12 -14.65
N SER A 211 23.51 -6.51 -15.68
CA SER A 211 24.66 -7.41 -15.57
C SER A 211 25.76 -6.94 -14.61
N LYS A 212 25.80 -5.63 -14.31
CA LYS A 212 26.75 -5.05 -13.35
C LYS A 212 26.34 -5.21 -11.88
N LYS A 213 25.11 -5.62 -11.61
CA LYS A 213 24.67 -5.90 -10.22
C LYS A 213 25.29 -7.21 -9.76
N PRO A 214 25.99 -7.26 -8.59
CA PRO A 214 26.77 -8.43 -8.17
C PRO A 214 25.98 -9.74 -8.07
N PHE A 215 24.68 -9.66 -7.75
CA PHE A 215 23.82 -10.82 -7.64
C PHE A 215 23.30 -11.38 -8.99
N LEU A 216 23.45 -10.64 -10.09
CA LEU A 216 23.10 -11.08 -11.45
C LEU A 216 24.30 -11.62 -12.22
N GLU A 217 25.51 -11.19 -11.89
CA GLU A 217 26.74 -11.64 -12.54
C GLU A 217 27.60 -12.47 -11.58
N ASN A 218 27.81 -13.74 -11.92
CA ASN A 218 28.66 -14.64 -11.16
C ASN A 218 30.00 -14.85 -11.87
N ARG A 219 31.06 -14.24 -11.34
CA ARG A 219 32.41 -14.28 -11.94
C ARG A 219 33.17 -15.56 -11.68
N SER A 220 32.74 -16.39 -10.74
CA SER A 220 33.41 -17.63 -10.36
C SER A 220 32.91 -18.87 -11.11
N ARG A 221 31.86 -18.77 -11.90
CA ARG A 221 31.30 -19.87 -12.69
C ARG A 221 31.59 -19.70 -14.17
N LYS A 222 31.60 -20.82 -14.90
CA LYS A 222 31.75 -20.85 -16.37
C LYS A 222 30.65 -20.00 -17.05
N ASN A 223 29.43 -20.03 -16.51
CA ASN A 223 28.34 -19.19 -16.93
C ASN A 223 28.23 -18.01 -15.95
N SER A 224 28.50 -16.79 -16.42
CA SER A 224 28.56 -15.59 -15.59
C SER A 224 27.17 -15.06 -15.17
N LEU A 225 26.09 -15.47 -15.84
CA LEU A 225 24.73 -15.03 -15.56
C LEU A 225 23.89 -16.18 -14.99
N ASN A 226 23.09 -15.87 -13.98
CA ASN A 226 22.16 -16.79 -13.37
C ASN A 226 20.81 -16.87 -14.09
N TYR A 227 20.50 -15.84 -14.89
CA TYR A 227 19.20 -15.65 -15.52
C TYR A 227 19.40 -15.19 -16.95
N ILE A 228 19.13 -16.08 -17.90
CA ILE A 228 19.09 -15.82 -19.33
C ILE A 228 17.85 -16.50 -19.90
N ILE A 229 17.16 -15.83 -20.80
CA ILE A 229 15.94 -16.33 -21.46
C ILE A 229 15.96 -16.07 -22.95
N SER A 230 15.13 -16.79 -23.68
CA SER A 230 14.99 -16.65 -25.14
C SER A 230 14.34 -15.34 -25.54
N ILE A 231 14.40 -14.97 -26.81
CA ILE A 231 13.78 -13.73 -27.34
C ILE A 231 12.27 -13.71 -27.08
N ASP A 232 11.56 -14.82 -27.32
CA ASP A 232 10.11 -14.88 -27.12
C ASP A 232 9.73 -14.70 -25.65
N GLU A 233 10.48 -15.31 -24.74
CA GLU A 233 10.29 -15.15 -23.30
C GLU A 233 10.58 -13.72 -22.85
N VAL A 234 11.63 -13.05 -23.40
CA VAL A 234 11.91 -11.64 -23.08
C VAL A 234 10.79 -10.72 -23.54
N ILE A 235 10.24 -10.96 -24.74
CA ILE A 235 9.12 -10.19 -25.27
C ILE A 235 7.89 -10.37 -24.35
N LEU A 236 7.60 -11.59 -23.93
CA LEU A 236 6.50 -11.88 -23.03
C LEU A 236 6.70 -11.21 -21.66
N GLN A 237 7.91 -11.30 -21.11
CA GLN A 237 8.28 -10.63 -19.86
C GLN A 237 8.15 -9.12 -19.96
N LYS A 238 8.63 -8.50 -21.07
CA LYS A 238 8.44 -7.07 -21.32
C LYS A 238 6.97 -6.69 -21.30
N LYS A 239 6.12 -7.43 -22.01
CA LYS A 239 4.67 -7.19 -22.06
C LYS A 239 4.04 -7.28 -20.66
N PHE A 240 4.46 -8.24 -19.84
CA PHE A 240 4.02 -8.37 -18.47
C PHE A 240 4.41 -7.16 -17.61
N PHE A 241 5.67 -6.70 -17.69
CA PHE A 241 6.11 -5.53 -16.94
C PHE A 241 5.50 -4.23 -17.46
N ASP A 242 5.27 -4.09 -18.75
CA ASP A 242 4.51 -2.97 -19.32
C ASP A 242 3.08 -2.93 -18.76
N TYR A 243 2.43 -4.07 -18.65
CA TYR A 243 1.11 -4.21 -18.01
C TYR A 243 1.13 -3.77 -16.55
N LEU A 244 2.09 -4.26 -15.77
CA LEU A 244 2.27 -3.86 -14.37
C LEU A 244 2.53 -2.35 -14.25
N TYR A 245 3.41 -1.81 -15.10
CA TYR A 245 3.72 -0.37 -15.12
C TYR A 245 2.49 0.48 -15.41
N ASN A 246 1.70 0.09 -16.40
CA ASN A 246 0.46 0.79 -16.75
C ASN A 246 -0.53 0.80 -15.58
N ASN A 247 -0.70 -0.33 -14.90
CA ASN A 247 -1.57 -0.42 -13.73
C ASN A 247 -1.05 0.42 -12.54
N ALA A 248 0.26 0.40 -12.29
CA ALA A 248 0.88 1.24 -11.28
C ALA A 248 0.71 2.74 -11.59
N CYS A 249 0.76 3.16 -12.88
CA CYS A 249 0.46 4.53 -13.29
C CYS A 249 -1.01 4.94 -13.00
N ARG A 250 -1.91 3.96 -12.89
CA ARG A 250 -3.33 4.16 -12.53
C ARG A 250 -3.57 4.05 -11.03
N GLY A 251 -2.54 3.89 -10.20
CA GLY A 251 -2.66 3.66 -8.76
C GLY A 251 -3.09 2.24 -8.39
N LYS A 252 -3.18 1.31 -9.36
CA LYS A 252 -3.55 -0.08 -9.13
C LYS A 252 -2.29 -0.88 -8.82
N THR A 253 -2.03 -1.09 -7.56
CA THR A 253 -0.76 -1.64 -7.05
C THR A 253 -0.88 -3.01 -6.42
N ASN A 254 -2.09 -3.50 -6.17
CA ASN A 254 -2.39 -4.85 -5.72
C ASN A 254 -2.92 -5.67 -6.91
N ILE A 255 -2.14 -6.62 -7.37
CA ILE A 255 -2.47 -7.44 -8.55
C ILE A 255 -2.78 -8.85 -8.10
N TYR A 256 -3.97 -9.32 -8.41
CA TYR A 256 -4.46 -10.67 -8.12
C TYR A 256 -4.64 -11.43 -9.42
N ILE A 257 -4.01 -12.58 -9.54
CA ILE A 257 -4.03 -13.41 -10.75
C ILE A 257 -4.58 -14.79 -10.38
N GLY A 258 -5.77 -15.09 -10.81
CA GLY A 258 -6.41 -16.38 -10.52
C GLY A 258 -7.78 -16.50 -11.15
N ASN A 259 -8.35 -17.70 -11.15
CA ASN A 259 -9.68 -17.99 -11.68
C ASN A 259 -9.87 -17.56 -13.15
N GLY A 260 -8.79 -17.59 -13.95
CA GLY A 260 -8.83 -17.17 -15.37
C GLY A 260 -8.85 -15.66 -15.58
N ASP A 261 -8.71 -14.85 -14.52
CA ASP A 261 -8.73 -13.38 -14.61
C ASP A 261 -7.58 -12.70 -13.84
N ILE A 262 -7.40 -11.40 -14.11
CA ILE A 262 -6.44 -10.55 -13.43
C ILE A 262 -7.21 -9.35 -12.89
N MET A 263 -7.18 -9.20 -11.56
CA MET A 263 -7.77 -8.05 -10.87
C MET A 263 -6.66 -7.13 -10.39
N CYS A 264 -6.74 -5.85 -10.78
CA CYS A 264 -5.78 -4.83 -10.40
C CYS A 264 -6.48 -3.80 -9.50
N LEU A 265 -6.11 -3.76 -8.24
CA LEU A 265 -6.77 -2.96 -7.20
C LEU A 265 -5.83 -1.89 -6.63
N SER A 266 -6.39 -0.76 -6.20
CA SER A 266 -5.69 0.25 -5.41
C SER A 266 -5.59 -0.16 -3.94
N ASN A 267 -4.97 0.68 -3.09
CA ASN A 267 -4.93 0.43 -1.65
C ASN A 267 -6.29 0.60 -0.96
N GLU A 268 -7.22 1.29 -1.61
CA GLU A 268 -8.56 1.56 -1.08
C GLU A 268 -9.60 0.54 -1.56
N GLU A 269 -9.18 -0.36 -2.46
CA GLU A 269 -10.04 -1.38 -3.04
C GLU A 269 -9.66 -2.76 -2.53
N HIS A 270 -10.66 -3.55 -2.22
CA HIS A 270 -10.51 -4.93 -1.76
C HIS A 270 -11.17 -5.91 -2.72
N LEU A 271 -10.79 -7.17 -2.61
CA LEU A 271 -11.50 -8.25 -3.28
C LEU A 271 -12.90 -8.41 -2.66
N PHE A 272 -13.93 -8.51 -3.47
CA PHE A 272 -15.32 -8.70 -3.00
C PHE A 272 -15.72 -10.17 -2.94
N ASP A 273 -15.03 -11.03 -3.69
CA ASP A 273 -15.33 -12.45 -3.80
C ASP A 273 -14.25 -13.33 -3.16
N LYS A 274 -14.57 -14.62 -3.05
CA LYS A 274 -13.56 -15.63 -2.67
C LYS A 274 -12.48 -15.71 -3.74
N PHE A 275 -11.23 -15.71 -3.30
CA PHE A 275 -10.09 -15.72 -4.19
C PHE A 275 -9.06 -16.79 -3.80
N SER A 276 -8.54 -17.46 -4.83
CA SER A 276 -7.34 -18.30 -4.73
C SER A 276 -6.49 -18.05 -5.99
N GLY A 277 -5.19 -17.84 -5.81
CA GLY A 277 -4.30 -17.52 -6.91
C GLY A 277 -3.03 -16.82 -6.45
N TYR A 278 -2.38 -16.12 -7.37
CA TYR A 278 -1.16 -15.37 -7.09
C TYR A 278 -1.48 -13.92 -6.76
N PHE A 279 -0.73 -13.38 -5.85
CA PHE A 279 -0.75 -11.97 -5.46
C PHE A 279 0.59 -11.32 -5.74
N LEU A 280 0.56 -10.11 -6.32
CA LEU A 280 1.72 -9.26 -6.47
C LEU A 280 1.42 -7.87 -5.91
N ARG A 281 2.33 -7.38 -5.08
CA ARG A 281 2.37 -5.97 -4.70
C ARG A 281 3.44 -5.28 -5.51
N ILE A 282 3.04 -4.29 -6.31
CA ILE A 282 3.94 -3.54 -7.17
C ILE A 282 4.08 -2.09 -6.70
N ILE A 283 5.24 -1.51 -6.95
CA ILE A 283 5.50 -0.08 -6.71
C ILE A 283 6.10 0.53 -7.98
N LYS A 284 5.60 1.71 -8.33
CA LYS A 284 6.17 2.53 -9.38
C LYS A 284 7.28 3.40 -8.79
N ALA A 285 8.52 2.98 -9.03
CA ALA A 285 9.70 3.80 -8.84
C ALA A 285 10.15 4.39 -10.20
N LYS A 286 11.43 4.46 -10.46
CA LYS A 286 11.95 4.73 -11.81
C LYS A 286 11.50 3.63 -12.80
N GLU A 287 11.50 2.42 -12.32
CA GLU A 287 11.07 1.19 -12.97
C GLU A 287 10.01 0.53 -12.08
N ILE A 288 9.36 -0.53 -12.54
CA ILE A 288 8.46 -1.32 -11.70
C ILE A 288 9.28 -2.21 -10.76
N GLU A 289 8.90 -2.18 -9.49
CA GLU A 289 9.44 -3.06 -8.47
C GLU A 289 8.33 -3.95 -7.93
N ILE A 290 8.57 -5.25 -7.82
CA ILE A 290 7.70 -6.20 -7.13
C ILE A 290 8.15 -6.23 -5.68
N HIS A 291 7.34 -5.66 -4.78
CA HIS A 291 7.65 -5.57 -3.35
C HIS A 291 7.21 -6.81 -2.58
N ASP A 292 6.17 -7.47 -3.05
CA ASP A 292 5.65 -8.67 -2.41
C ASP A 292 5.06 -9.59 -3.48
N PHE A 293 5.29 -10.88 -3.32
CA PHE A 293 4.73 -11.95 -4.14
C PHE A 293 4.31 -13.08 -3.22
N ASP A 294 3.08 -13.56 -3.40
CA ASP A 294 2.53 -14.61 -2.57
C ASP A 294 1.51 -15.47 -3.31
N THR A 295 1.19 -16.62 -2.74
CA THR A 295 0.09 -17.47 -3.16
C THR A 295 -1.03 -17.39 -2.12
N ILE A 296 -2.20 -16.93 -2.53
CA ILE A 296 -3.38 -16.85 -1.68
C ILE A 296 -4.21 -18.12 -1.86
N VAL A 297 -4.58 -18.72 -0.75
CA VAL A 297 -5.45 -19.91 -0.73
C VAL A 297 -6.70 -19.59 0.08
N GLY A 298 -7.85 -19.51 -0.59
CA GLY A 298 -9.14 -19.38 0.08
C GLY A 298 -9.40 -18.06 0.78
N PHE A 299 -8.90 -16.93 0.25
CA PHE A 299 -9.29 -15.60 0.73
C PHE A 299 -10.82 -15.45 0.72
N ASN A 300 -11.36 -14.89 1.78
CA ASN A 300 -12.77 -14.55 1.87
C ASN A 300 -12.91 -13.11 2.39
N HIS A 301 -13.57 -12.27 1.62
CA HIS A 301 -13.89 -10.90 2.01
C HIS A 301 -14.80 -10.81 3.22
N SER A 302 -15.69 -11.79 3.38
CA SER A 302 -16.66 -11.84 4.49
C SER A 302 -16.02 -12.40 5.76
N ILE A 303 -16.25 -11.71 6.87
CA ILE A 303 -15.90 -12.14 8.22
C ILE A 303 -17.14 -12.68 8.89
N THR A 304 -17.04 -13.82 9.56
CA THR A 304 -18.14 -14.40 10.35
C THR A 304 -17.70 -14.58 11.80
N GLY A 305 -18.57 -14.18 12.74
CA GLY A 305 -18.33 -14.37 14.16
C GLY A 305 -17.48 -13.30 14.86
N LEU A 306 -17.11 -12.21 14.16
CA LEU A 306 -16.48 -11.07 14.81
C LEU A 306 -17.54 -10.12 15.33
N VAL A 307 -17.76 -10.12 16.64
CA VAL A 307 -18.78 -9.29 17.30
C VAL A 307 -18.11 -8.32 18.27
N VAL A 308 -18.35 -7.03 18.10
CA VAL A 308 -17.86 -5.99 19.02
C VAL A 308 -18.95 -5.61 20.01
N ASN A 309 -18.72 -5.91 21.28
CA ASN A 309 -19.63 -5.61 22.37
C ASN A 309 -19.21 -4.32 23.10
N LYS A 310 -20.19 -3.65 23.75
CA LYS A 310 -19.94 -2.50 24.66
C LYS A 310 -19.44 -3.01 26.01
N VAL A 311 -18.26 -3.60 26.05
CA VAL A 311 -17.64 -4.15 27.26
C VAL A 311 -17.39 -3.04 28.29
N ILE A 312 -16.84 -1.92 27.83
CA ILE A 312 -16.69 -0.68 28.61
C ILE A 312 -17.79 0.30 28.16
N PRO A 313 -18.68 0.76 29.06
CA PRO A 313 -19.72 1.72 28.72
C PRO A 313 -19.16 3.08 28.31
N ILE A 314 -19.74 3.68 27.26
CA ILE A 314 -19.38 5.00 26.76
C ILE A 314 -20.62 5.90 26.76
N ASP A 315 -20.49 7.08 27.34
CA ASP A 315 -21.51 8.12 27.30
C ASP A 315 -21.29 9.04 26.08
N TYR A 316 -21.93 8.69 24.97
CA TYR A 316 -21.84 9.47 23.72
C TYR A 316 -22.60 10.80 23.75
N LYS A 317 -23.47 11.06 24.73
CA LYS A 317 -24.18 12.34 24.84
C LYS A 317 -23.25 13.53 25.02
N LYS A 318 -22.06 13.28 25.51
CA LYS A 318 -20.99 14.28 25.70
C LYS A 318 -20.12 14.53 24.47
N PHE A 319 -20.27 13.73 23.42
CA PHE A 319 -19.39 13.77 22.27
C PHE A 319 -20.18 13.81 20.95
N LYS A 320 -19.95 14.85 20.15
CA LYS A 320 -20.53 14.98 18.81
C LYS A 320 -19.68 14.15 17.82
N GLY A 321 -20.07 12.92 17.54
CA GLY A 321 -19.43 12.07 16.53
C GLY A 321 -20.19 10.74 16.42
N SER A 322 -20.50 10.30 15.22
CA SER A 322 -21.27 9.09 14.92
C SER A 322 -20.38 7.84 14.99
N LEU A 323 -20.09 7.35 16.19
CA LEU A 323 -19.34 6.10 16.39
C LEU A 323 -20.24 4.92 16.80
N ASN A 324 -21.57 5.06 16.64
CA ASN A 324 -22.52 3.99 16.90
C ASN A 324 -22.37 2.76 15.98
N GLU A 325 -21.65 2.90 14.88
CA GLU A 325 -21.44 1.85 13.87
C GLU A 325 -20.37 0.82 14.26
N ILE A 326 -19.62 1.04 15.33
CA ILE A 326 -18.54 0.12 15.76
C ILE A 326 -19.10 -1.16 16.38
N TYR A 327 -20.30 -1.11 16.95
CA TYR A 327 -20.86 -2.19 17.75
C TYR A 327 -21.77 -3.13 16.95
N GLY A 328 -21.69 -4.41 17.28
CA GLY A 328 -22.37 -5.49 16.59
C GLY A 328 -21.44 -6.37 15.80
N GLU A 329 -21.98 -7.12 14.87
CA GLU A 329 -21.24 -8.03 14.02
C GLU A 329 -20.57 -7.27 12.86
N ILE A 330 -19.25 -7.40 12.73
CA ILE A 330 -18.49 -6.89 11.59
C ILE A 330 -18.42 -8.00 10.55
N LYS A 331 -19.04 -7.77 9.39
CA LYS A 331 -19.20 -8.78 8.34
C LYS A 331 -18.20 -8.68 7.19
N GLU A 332 -17.51 -7.57 7.07
CA GLU A 332 -16.63 -7.27 5.94
C GLU A 332 -15.25 -6.82 6.38
N ILE A 333 -14.22 -7.28 5.68
CA ILE A 333 -12.81 -6.92 5.94
C ILE A 333 -12.59 -5.41 5.83
N ASN A 334 -13.22 -4.74 4.85
CA ASN A 334 -13.09 -3.29 4.66
C ASN A 334 -13.53 -2.49 5.88
N ASN A 335 -14.67 -2.88 6.45
CA ASN A 335 -15.21 -2.21 7.63
C ASN A 335 -14.28 -2.40 8.83
N LEU A 336 -13.70 -3.59 8.97
CA LEU A 336 -12.73 -3.87 10.02
C LEU A 336 -11.43 -3.07 9.81
N GLU A 337 -10.90 -3.03 8.59
CA GLU A 337 -9.70 -2.23 8.28
C GLU A 337 -9.93 -0.75 8.57
N MET A 338 -11.08 -0.20 8.15
CA MET A 338 -11.43 1.20 8.41
C MET A 338 -11.48 1.49 9.92
N LEU A 339 -12.09 0.62 10.72
CA LEU A 339 -12.17 0.77 12.17
C LEU A 339 -10.77 0.72 12.82
N ILE A 340 -9.94 -0.23 12.43
CA ILE A 340 -8.57 -0.37 12.95
C ILE A 340 -7.73 0.84 12.53
N ASN A 341 -7.81 1.26 11.27
CA ASN A 341 -7.09 2.42 10.75
C ASN A 341 -7.44 3.70 11.54
N ASN A 342 -8.71 3.95 11.79
CA ASN A 342 -9.19 5.13 12.51
C ASN A 342 -8.86 5.08 14.00
N LEU A 343 -9.21 3.99 14.67
CA LEU A 343 -9.12 3.91 16.13
C LEU A 343 -7.68 3.73 16.61
N TYR A 344 -6.92 2.82 15.99
CA TYR A 344 -5.57 2.54 16.47
C TYR A 344 -4.50 3.40 15.82
N PHE A 345 -4.64 3.71 14.52
CA PHE A 345 -3.56 4.34 13.75
C PHE A 345 -3.87 5.74 13.24
N SER A 346 -4.98 6.36 13.67
CA SER A 346 -5.35 7.73 13.30
C SER A 346 -5.28 7.99 11.78
N GLU A 347 -5.79 7.04 10.99
CA GLU A 347 -5.86 7.04 9.52
C GLU A 347 -4.51 6.87 8.79
N PHE A 348 -3.47 6.45 9.52
CA PHE A 348 -2.14 6.27 8.93
C PHE A 348 -1.84 4.85 8.45
N LEU A 349 -2.66 3.82 8.75
CA LEU A 349 -2.35 2.43 8.40
C LEU A 349 -2.47 2.18 6.90
N SER A 350 -3.65 2.44 6.31
CA SER A 350 -3.96 2.10 4.91
C SER A 350 -3.02 2.76 3.90
N ASN A 351 -2.59 3.99 4.19
CA ASN A 351 -1.67 4.75 3.33
C ASN A 351 -0.19 4.39 3.52
N ASN A 352 0.15 3.62 4.56
CA ASN A 352 1.54 3.41 4.97
C ASN A 352 1.96 1.95 5.10
N TYR A 353 1.25 1.01 4.49
CA TYR A 353 1.66 -0.40 4.51
C TYR A 353 3.09 -0.63 4.02
N PHE A 354 3.52 0.12 3.02
CA PHE A 354 4.83 -0.02 2.36
C PHE A 354 5.67 1.27 2.37
N SER A 355 5.21 2.33 3.02
CA SER A 355 5.95 3.61 3.10
C SER A 355 7.24 3.45 3.91
N ASN A 356 8.31 4.14 3.51
CA ASN A 356 9.52 4.21 4.32
C ASN A 356 9.25 4.91 5.64
N TYR A 357 9.94 4.50 6.71
CA TYR A 357 9.80 5.10 8.05
C TYR A 357 9.92 6.64 8.06
N LYS A 358 10.84 7.17 7.24
CA LYS A 358 11.12 8.61 7.13
C LYS A 358 9.98 9.40 6.52
N ASP A 359 9.16 8.76 5.67
CA ASP A 359 8.09 9.41 4.93
C ASP A 359 6.77 9.45 5.72
N ILE A 360 6.66 8.67 6.80
CA ILE A 360 5.49 8.61 7.66
C ILE A 360 5.46 9.82 8.60
N ARG A 361 4.55 10.76 8.34
CA ARG A 361 4.40 12.03 9.10
C ARG A 361 3.49 11.88 10.31
N LEU A 362 3.68 10.85 11.10
CA LEU A 362 2.95 10.60 12.34
C LEU A 362 3.79 11.08 13.53
N ASN A 363 3.26 12.03 14.30
CA ASN A 363 3.99 12.67 15.41
C ASN A 363 3.99 11.81 16.69
N ASP A 364 2.96 11.00 16.91
CA ASP A 364 2.89 10.11 18.08
C ASP A 364 3.85 8.93 17.89
N PHE A 365 4.91 8.91 18.71
CA PHE A 365 5.95 7.89 18.61
C PHE A 365 5.43 6.48 18.87
N ILE A 366 4.56 6.30 19.86
CA ILE A 366 4.02 4.98 20.23
C ILE A 366 3.14 4.42 19.10
N ILE A 367 2.27 5.26 18.53
CA ILE A 367 1.44 4.85 17.41
C ILE A 367 2.30 4.54 16.19
N LYS A 368 3.32 5.37 15.90
CA LYS A 368 4.23 5.16 14.76
C LYS A 368 5.01 3.86 14.87
N GLU A 369 5.58 3.56 16.03
CA GLU A 369 6.33 2.32 16.27
C GLU A 369 5.42 1.08 16.14
N ASN A 370 4.22 1.14 16.71
CA ASN A 370 3.24 0.06 16.58
C ASN A 370 2.77 -0.13 15.13
N LEU A 371 2.57 0.96 14.38
CA LEU A 371 2.23 0.91 12.95
C LEU A 371 3.34 0.18 12.17
N ILE A 372 4.59 0.57 12.32
CA ILE A 372 5.71 -0.05 11.61
C ILE A 372 5.84 -1.54 11.93
N ARG A 373 5.68 -1.89 13.22
CA ARG A 373 5.81 -3.28 13.67
C ARG A 373 4.67 -4.18 13.17
N SER A 374 3.46 -3.65 13.04
CA SER A 374 2.27 -4.45 12.78
C SER A 374 1.67 -4.32 11.37
N ARG A 375 2.04 -3.28 10.61
CA ARG A 375 1.41 -2.99 9.31
C ARG A 375 1.45 -4.15 8.32
N GLY A 376 2.57 -4.90 8.25
CA GLY A 376 2.69 -6.06 7.37
C GLY A 376 1.73 -7.19 7.75
N ALA A 377 1.53 -7.42 9.05
CA ALA A 377 0.57 -8.41 9.53
C ALA A 377 -0.88 -8.00 9.25
N PHE A 378 -1.22 -6.72 9.40
CA PHE A 378 -2.53 -6.20 9.01
C PHE A 378 -2.74 -6.28 7.50
N PHE A 379 -1.73 -5.95 6.69
CA PHE A 379 -1.80 -6.10 5.24
C PHE A 379 -2.09 -7.55 4.83
N ASN A 380 -1.37 -8.51 5.41
CA ASN A 380 -1.59 -9.92 5.14
C ASN A 380 -3.01 -10.36 5.52
N TRP A 381 -3.52 -9.88 6.64
CA TRP A 381 -4.91 -10.18 7.04
C TRP A 381 -5.92 -9.60 6.05
N PHE A 382 -5.85 -8.30 5.75
CA PHE A 382 -6.88 -7.62 4.98
C PHE A 382 -6.82 -7.90 3.47
N TYR A 383 -5.63 -8.12 2.91
CA TYR A 383 -5.43 -8.28 1.47
C TYR A 383 -5.12 -9.71 1.03
N LYS A 384 -4.70 -10.58 1.95
CA LYS A 384 -4.38 -11.97 1.64
C LYS A 384 -5.17 -12.99 2.47
N GLY A 385 -5.89 -12.55 3.52
CA GLY A 385 -6.63 -13.42 4.44
C GLY A 385 -5.78 -14.20 5.44
N ASP A 386 -4.46 -13.91 5.52
CA ASP A 386 -3.57 -14.57 6.47
C ASP A 386 -3.59 -13.87 7.83
N ILE A 387 -4.16 -14.57 8.82
CA ILE A 387 -4.27 -14.09 10.21
C ILE A 387 -3.16 -14.60 11.14
N THR A 388 -2.21 -15.37 10.63
CA THR A 388 -1.23 -16.10 11.44
C THR A 388 -0.38 -15.17 12.31
N ILE A 389 0.20 -14.14 11.70
CA ILE A 389 1.09 -13.20 12.41
C ILE A 389 0.27 -12.23 13.26
N ILE A 390 -0.85 -11.72 12.75
CA ILE A 390 -1.65 -10.73 13.48
C ILE A 390 -2.22 -11.31 14.78
N LYS A 391 -2.62 -12.57 14.82
CA LYS A 391 -3.03 -13.26 16.04
C LYS A 391 -1.98 -13.20 17.16
N GLN A 392 -0.71 -13.28 16.81
CA GLN A 392 0.41 -13.30 17.77
C GLN A 392 0.73 -11.90 18.31
N ILE A 393 0.60 -10.87 17.48
CA ILE A 393 1.09 -9.52 17.84
C ILE A 393 -0.02 -8.55 18.25
N PHE A 394 -1.28 -8.81 17.88
CA PHE A 394 -2.40 -7.88 18.07
C PHE A 394 -2.65 -7.54 19.54
N ASP A 395 -2.55 -8.54 20.41
CA ASP A 395 -2.75 -8.37 21.86
C ASP A 395 -1.82 -7.27 22.41
N LYS A 396 -0.54 -7.39 22.17
CA LYS A 396 0.48 -6.44 22.62
C LYS A 396 0.32 -5.07 21.93
N THR A 397 0.18 -5.06 20.60
CA THR A 397 0.07 -3.84 19.79
C THR A 397 -1.12 -2.99 20.21
N SER A 398 -2.30 -3.59 20.32
CA SER A 398 -3.53 -2.89 20.71
C SER A 398 -3.45 -2.35 22.14
N MET A 399 -2.90 -3.13 23.09
CA MET A 399 -2.76 -2.71 24.48
C MET A 399 -1.79 -1.54 24.64
N GLU A 400 -0.66 -1.53 23.96
CA GLU A 400 0.29 -0.40 23.99
C GLU A 400 -0.37 0.90 23.48
N ILE A 401 -1.17 0.82 22.41
CA ILE A 401 -1.88 1.98 21.87
C ILE A 401 -2.99 2.47 22.81
N ILE A 402 -3.73 1.55 23.45
CA ILE A 402 -4.74 1.91 24.46
C ILE A 402 -4.11 2.63 25.65
N LYS A 403 -3.02 2.10 26.20
CA LYS A 403 -2.27 2.74 27.29
C LYS A 403 -1.78 4.14 26.90
N ASN A 404 -1.30 4.30 25.68
CA ASN A 404 -0.89 5.61 25.14
C ASN A 404 -2.08 6.58 25.05
N ALA A 405 -3.25 6.12 24.60
CA ALA A 405 -4.46 6.94 24.55
C ALA A 405 -4.92 7.38 25.95
N ILE A 406 -4.82 6.50 26.96
CA ILE A 406 -5.10 6.83 28.36
C ILE A 406 -4.13 7.93 28.85
N CYS A 407 -2.83 7.76 28.64
CA CYS A 407 -1.80 8.72 29.07
C CYS A 407 -1.99 10.10 28.41
N ASN A 408 -2.50 10.15 27.20
CA ASN A 408 -2.83 11.37 26.46
C ASN A 408 -4.24 11.91 26.75
N SER A 409 -4.96 11.32 27.69
CA SER A 409 -6.33 11.71 28.09
C SER A 409 -7.41 11.53 27.02
N TYR A 410 -7.18 10.68 26.02
CA TYR A 410 -8.16 10.34 24.97
C TYR A 410 -9.07 9.19 25.42
N PHE A 411 -9.82 9.37 26.53
CA PHE A 411 -10.57 8.31 27.19
C PHE A 411 -11.65 7.65 26.32
N VAL A 412 -12.38 8.44 25.55
CA VAL A 412 -13.42 7.88 24.64
C VAL A 412 -12.75 6.96 23.63
N LYS A 413 -11.70 7.45 22.99
CA LYS A 413 -10.91 6.65 22.04
C LYS A 413 -10.34 5.39 22.69
N ALA A 414 -9.79 5.51 23.91
CA ALA A 414 -9.26 4.36 24.64
C ALA A 414 -10.33 3.29 24.94
N LYS A 415 -11.56 3.72 25.31
CA LYS A 415 -12.69 2.82 25.55
C LYS A 415 -13.14 2.12 24.25
N GLU A 416 -13.23 2.84 23.15
CA GLU A 416 -13.57 2.28 21.84
C GLU A 416 -12.52 1.29 21.37
N GLN A 417 -11.24 1.66 21.48
CA GLN A 417 -10.10 0.78 21.21
C GLN A 417 -10.18 -0.50 22.05
N PHE A 418 -10.51 -0.39 23.34
CA PHE A 418 -10.62 -1.55 24.22
C PHE A 418 -11.79 -2.44 23.82
N ASN A 419 -12.96 -1.88 23.52
CA ASN A 419 -14.12 -2.64 23.09
C ASN A 419 -13.85 -3.39 21.76
N LEU A 420 -13.26 -2.72 20.77
CA LEU A 420 -12.86 -3.34 19.50
C LEU A 420 -11.81 -4.44 19.71
N ARG A 421 -10.83 -4.19 20.59
CA ARG A 421 -9.82 -5.17 20.96
C ARG A 421 -10.43 -6.45 21.51
N CYS A 422 -11.40 -6.35 22.43
CA CYS A 422 -12.07 -7.51 22.98
C CYS A 422 -12.74 -8.34 21.88
N GLY A 423 -13.49 -7.70 20.97
CA GLY A 423 -14.15 -8.41 19.87
C GLY A 423 -13.17 -9.12 18.94
N ILE A 424 -12.03 -8.49 18.62
CA ILE A 424 -11.00 -9.10 17.76
C ILE A 424 -10.28 -10.27 18.47
N LEU A 425 -9.96 -10.14 19.75
CA LEU A 425 -9.34 -11.23 20.51
C LEU A 425 -10.30 -12.42 20.69
N ASP A 426 -11.58 -12.17 20.99
CA ASP A 426 -12.60 -13.20 21.06
C ASP A 426 -12.74 -13.93 19.71
N TYR A 427 -12.67 -13.19 18.59
CA TYR A 427 -12.66 -13.77 17.24
C TYR A 427 -11.42 -14.65 16.97
N PHE A 428 -10.24 -14.26 17.45
CA PHE A 428 -9.00 -15.00 17.21
C PHE A 428 -8.86 -16.27 18.03
N ILE A 429 -9.28 -16.23 19.29
CA ILE A 429 -8.95 -17.27 20.27
C ILE A 429 -10.14 -18.19 20.49
N GLY A 430 -11.37 -17.63 20.47
CA GLY A 430 -12.56 -18.28 21.00
C GLY A 430 -12.46 -18.44 22.54
N GLY A 431 -13.54 -18.70 23.21
CA GLY A 431 -13.55 -18.95 24.66
C GLY A 431 -14.40 -17.97 25.45
N ASP A 432 -14.09 -17.79 26.76
CA ASP A 432 -14.84 -16.90 27.64
C ASP A 432 -14.71 -15.45 27.19
N LYS A 433 -15.84 -14.84 26.86
CA LYS A 433 -15.87 -13.46 26.38
C LYS A 433 -15.50 -12.49 27.49
N MET A 434 -14.65 -11.53 27.17
CA MET A 434 -14.24 -10.48 28.13
C MET A 434 -15.46 -9.77 28.75
N ALA A 435 -16.55 -9.62 28.00
CA ALA A 435 -17.80 -9.02 28.47
C ALA A 435 -18.38 -9.79 29.67
N ASP A 436 -18.38 -11.12 29.62
CA ASP A 436 -18.94 -11.97 30.67
C ASP A 436 -18.06 -11.95 31.93
N ILE A 437 -16.73 -11.95 31.74
CA ILE A 437 -15.76 -11.83 32.82
C ILE A 437 -15.95 -10.50 33.57
N LEU A 438 -16.00 -9.39 32.84
CA LEU A 438 -16.16 -8.07 33.45
C LEU A 438 -17.52 -7.88 34.10
N CYS A 439 -18.59 -8.43 33.52
CA CYS A 439 -19.93 -8.39 34.12
C CYS A 439 -19.93 -9.05 35.49
N LYS A 440 -19.33 -10.23 35.64
CA LYS A 440 -19.21 -10.94 36.94
C LYS A 440 -18.40 -10.13 37.94
N ILE A 441 -17.24 -9.62 37.53
CA ILE A 441 -16.36 -8.80 38.40
C ILE A 441 -17.08 -7.54 38.90
N VAL A 442 -17.73 -6.80 37.99
CA VAL A 442 -18.42 -5.56 38.33
C VAL A 442 -19.58 -5.81 39.27
N SER A 443 -20.35 -6.87 39.05
CA SER A 443 -21.48 -7.24 39.93
C SER A 443 -20.98 -7.60 41.33
N SER A 444 -19.99 -8.45 41.45
CA SER A 444 -19.36 -8.85 42.72
C SER A 444 -18.80 -7.66 43.47
N LEU A 445 -18.03 -6.80 42.80
CA LEU A 445 -17.45 -5.62 43.44
C LEU A 445 -18.51 -4.61 43.89
N ARG A 446 -19.61 -4.42 43.14
CA ARG A 446 -20.72 -3.54 43.57
C ARG A 446 -21.33 -3.99 44.89
N GLU A 447 -21.54 -5.28 45.06
CA GLU A 447 -22.04 -5.83 46.32
C GLU A 447 -21.05 -5.58 47.46
N LYS A 448 -19.78 -5.91 47.26
CA LYS A 448 -18.73 -5.83 48.27
C LYS A 448 -18.44 -4.38 48.72
N ILE A 449 -18.42 -3.40 47.82
CA ILE A 449 -18.14 -2.00 48.16
C ILE A 449 -19.30 -1.31 48.91
N ASN A 450 -20.57 -1.81 48.70
CA ASN A 450 -21.75 -1.28 49.37
C ASN A 450 -22.08 -2.01 50.67
N SER A 451 -21.42 -3.11 50.98
CA SER A 451 -21.65 -3.90 52.18
C SER A 451 -21.29 -3.14 53.46
N ILE A 452 -21.96 -3.50 54.56
CA ILE A 452 -21.69 -2.90 55.87
C ILE A 452 -20.34 -3.32 56.40
N GLN A 453 -19.98 -4.58 56.20
CA GLN A 453 -18.67 -5.12 56.52
C GLN A 453 -17.77 -5.15 55.28
N THR A 454 -16.48 -4.90 55.45
CA THR A 454 -15.53 -4.98 54.34
C THR A 454 -15.48 -6.44 53.82
N GLY A 455 -15.83 -6.62 52.56
CA GLY A 455 -15.73 -7.93 51.88
C GLY A 455 -14.28 -8.35 51.62
N LYS A 456 -14.12 -9.56 51.04
CA LYS A 456 -12.84 -10.03 50.55
C LYS A 456 -12.91 -10.18 49.02
N LEU A 457 -11.79 -9.91 48.34
CA LEU A 457 -11.64 -10.22 46.91
C LEU A 457 -11.47 -11.74 46.74
N GLU A 458 -12.08 -12.31 45.71
CA GLU A 458 -12.13 -13.76 45.50
C GLU A 458 -11.17 -14.22 44.39
N SER A 459 -10.67 -13.30 43.58
CA SER A 459 -9.78 -13.64 42.47
C SER A 459 -8.84 -12.49 42.13
N ASP A 460 -7.71 -12.82 41.50
CA ASP A 460 -6.77 -11.85 40.94
C ASP A 460 -7.43 -10.91 39.93
N ASN A 461 -8.40 -11.38 39.17
CA ASN A 461 -9.13 -10.54 38.23
C ASN A 461 -9.97 -9.46 38.96
N GLU A 462 -10.67 -9.80 40.05
CA GLU A 462 -11.34 -8.79 40.88
C GLU A 462 -10.34 -7.78 41.44
N TYR A 463 -9.19 -8.27 41.91
CA TYR A 463 -8.13 -7.44 42.46
C TYR A 463 -7.58 -6.44 41.43
N TYR A 464 -7.16 -6.90 40.24
CA TYR A 464 -6.60 -6.01 39.23
C TYR A 464 -7.63 -5.00 38.72
N PHE A 465 -8.89 -5.39 38.58
CA PHE A 465 -9.97 -4.47 38.26
C PHE A 465 -10.16 -3.40 39.35
N ALA A 466 -10.16 -3.82 40.61
CA ALA A 466 -10.28 -2.92 41.76
C ALA A 466 -9.11 -1.92 41.85
N VAL A 467 -7.88 -2.37 41.58
CA VAL A 467 -6.71 -1.48 41.46
C VAL A 467 -6.92 -0.43 40.37
N GLY A 468 -7.45 -0.85 39.20
CA GLY A 468 -7.82 0.08 38.13
C GLY A 468 -8.84 1.13 38.57
N GLN A 469 -9.88 0.70 39.30
CA GLN A 469 -10.92 1.59 39.82
C GLN A 469 -10.39 2.60 40.85
N ILE A 470 -9.55 2.18 41.79
CA ILE A 470 -8.90 3.09 42.76
C ILE A 470 -8.00 4.08 42.03
N SER A 471 -7.19 3.62 41.11
CA SER A 471 -6.29 4.48 40.34
C SER A 471 -7.06 5.54 39.54
N SER A 472 -8.17 5.16 38.90
CA SER A 472 -9.08 6.08 38.23
C SER A 472 -9.70 7.10 39.19
N TYR A 473 -10.14 6.65 40.37
CA TYR A 473 -10.68 7.54 41.42
C TYR A 473 -9.63 8.55 41.88
N LEU A 474 -8.43 8.10 42.28
CA LEU A 474 -7.37 8.99 42.78
C LEU A 474 -7.00 10.04 41.74
N LEU A 475 -6.86 9.68 40.47
CA LEU A 475 -6.55 10.65 39.41
C LEU A 475 -7.70 11.62 39.13
N SER A 476 -8.94 11.22 39.36
CA SER A 476 -10.11 12.10 39.19
C SER A 476 -10.16 13.22 40.27
N LEU A 477 -9.48 13.04 41.41
CA LEU A 477 -9.35 14.06 42.46
C LEU A 477 -8.41 15.20 42.06
N ASN A 478 -7.70 15.11 40.96
CA ASN A 478 -6.81 16.16 40.50
C ASN A 478 -7.57 17.42 40.07
N LYS A 479 -7.36 18.53 40.76
CA LYS A 479 -7.99 19.83 40.46
C LYS A 479 -7.25 20.66 39.40
N SER A 480 -6.14 20.19 38.88
CA SER A 480 -5.39 20.89 37.83
C SER A 480 -6.22 20.96 36.53
N SER A 481 -6.16 22.12 35.87
CA SER A 481 -6.82 22.34 34.57
C SER A 481 -6.32 21.41 33.44
N LYS A 482 -5.16 20.81 33.61
CA LYS A 482 -4.63 19.74 32.76
C LYS A 482 -4.71 18.43 33.54
N SER A 483 -5.63 17.55 33.16
CA SER A 483 -5.70 16.20 33.71
C SER A 483 -4.38 15.46 33.40
N MET A 484 -3.57 15.20 34.44
CA MET A 484 -2.25 14.57 34.28
C MET A 484 -2.39 13.03 34.29
N HIS A 485 -3.15 12.47 33.34
CA HIS A 485 -3.30 11.01 33.26
C HIS A 485 -2.00 10.27 32.86
N SER A 486 -0.98 11.00 32.40
CA SER A 486 0.38 10.45 32.25
C SER A 486 0.96 9.90 33.55
N LEU A 487 0.46 10.34 34.71
CA LEU A 487 0.84 9.80 36.02
C LEU A 487 0.45 8.34 36.25
N ILE A 488 -0.50 7.82 35.48
CA ILE A 488 -0.88 6.41 35.55
C ILE A 488 0.10 5.48 34.82
N ASN A 489 0.93 6.03 33.93
CA ASN A 489 1.81 5.24 33.08
C ASN A 489 2.72 4.26 33.85
N PRO A 490 3.39 4.64 34.96
CA PRO A 490 4.18 3.70 35.74
C PRO A 490 3.34 2.52 36.27
N LEU A 491 2.11 2.77 36.72
CA LEU A 491 1.21 1.74 37.23
C LEU A 491 0.73 0.81 36.11
N LEU A 492 0.29 1.34 34.96
CA LEU A 492 -0.18 0.53 33.82
C LEU A 492 0.91 -0.36 33.20
N ASN A 493 2.18 -0.06 33.44
CA ASN A 493 3.30 -0.84 32.91
C ASN A 493 3.94 -1.80 33.93
N CYS A 494 3.37 -1.91 35.14
CA CYS A 494 3.81 -2.90 36.12
C CYS A 494 3.49 -4.32 35.63
N LYS A 495 4.43 -5.25 35.81
CA LYS A 495 4.26 -6.67 35.48
C LYS A 495 4.23 -7.55 36.73
N VAL A 496 4.61 -6.99 37.87
CA VAL A 496 4.70 -7.68 39.16
C VAL A 496 3.87 -6.92 40.17
N ASP A 497 3.10 -7.64 41.00
CA ASP A 497 2.15 -7.07 41.97
C ASP A 497 2.82 -6.17 43.00
N GLU A 498 3.97 -6.52 43.51
CA GLU A 498 4.72 -5.69 44.49
C GLU A 498 5.02 -4.29 43.94
N LYS A 499 5.42 -4.20 42.64
CA LYS A 499 5.65 -2.91 41.98
C LYS A 499 4.33 -2.18 41.76
N LEU A 500 3.26 -2.90 41.43
CA LEU A 500 1.93 -2.33 41.25
C LEU A 500 1.44 -1.68 42.54
N LYS A 501 1.56 -2.38 43.69
CA LYS A 501 1.22 -1.85 45.02
C LYS A 501 2.06 -0.63 45.37
N SER A 502 3.38 -0.65 45.11
CA SER A 502 4.25 0.51 45.35
C SER A 502 3.80 1.72 44.51
N GLN A 503 3.42 1.56 43.24
CA GLN A 503 2.94 2.66 42.43
C GLN A 503 1.56 3.17 42.92
N LEU A 504 0.70 2.28 43.39
CA LEU A 504 -0.58 2.66 43.99
C LEU A 504 -0.40 3.45 45.26
N GLU A 505 0.53 3.06 46.13
CA GLU A 505 0.88 3.82 47.34
C GLU A 505 1.39 5.25 47.03
N ILE A 506 2.18 5.41 46.00
CA ILE A 506 2.64 6.73 45.54
C ILE A 506 1.44 7.61 45.18
N LEU A 507 0.43 7.05 44.48
CA LEU A 507 -0.80 7.78 44.17
C LEU A 507 -1.60 8.11 45.45
N PHE A 508 -1.74 7.19 46.39
CA PHE A 508 -2.38 7.45 47.68
C PHE A 508 -1.70 8.59 48.42
N LYS A 509 -0.38 8.55 48.59
CA LYS A 509 0.39 9.60 49.24
C LYS A 509 0.20 10.96 48.56
N LYS A 510 0.16 10.96 47.23
CA LYS A 510 -0.01 12.18 46.43
C LYS A 510 -1.37 12.85 46.62
N TYR A 511 -2.44 12.07 46.72
CA TYR A 511 -3.82 12.59 46.82
C TYR A 511 -4.45 12.50 48.19
N ASN A 512 -3.69 12.09 49.24
CA ASN A 512 -4.17 11.88 50.60
C ASN A 512 -4.96 13.08 51.17
N TYR A 513 -4.55 14.29 50.84
CA TYR A 513 -5.16 15.53 51.35
C TYR A 513 -6.54 15.85 50.73
N VAL A 514 -6.93 15.22 49.64
CA VAL A 514 -8.21 15.42 48.92
C VAL A 514 -9.15 14.22 49.00
N ILE A 515 -8.67 13.09 49.50
CA ILE A 515 -9.47 11.88 49.66
C ILE A 515 -10.60 12.12 50.66
N ASN A 516 -11.84 11.83 50.27
CA ASN A 516 -12.94 11.87 51.22
C ASN A 516 -12.87 10.63 52.14
N LYS A 517 -12.43 10.86 53.38
CA LYS A 517 -12.26 9.82 54.41
C LYS A 517 -13.59 9.22 54.89
N GLU A 518 -14.72 9.89 54.64
CA GLU A 518 -16.06 9.41 55.00
C GLU A 518 -16.68 8.51 53.89
N SER A 519 -16.03 8.44 52.74
CA SER A 519 -16.53 7.60 51.63
C SER A 519 -16.40 6.12 51.96
N LYS A 520 -17.48 5.51 52.41
CA LYS A 520 -17.59 4.07 52.74
C LYS A 520 -17.11 3.18 51.57
N ARG A 521 -17.57 3.47 50.34
CA ARG A 521 -17.18 2.71 49.16
C ARG A 521 -15.70 2.76 48.86
N PHE A 522 -15.10 3.96 48.97
CA PHE A 522 -13.66 4.09 48.78
C PHE A 522 -12.90 3.34 49.87
N ASN A 523 -13.32 3.45 51.12
CA ASN A 523 -12.68 2.78 52.27
C ASN A 523 -12.76 1.24 52.11
N ASN A 524 -13.94 0.69 51.75
CA ASN A 524 -14.11 -0.73 51.54
C ASN A 524 -13.24 -1.23 50.39
N LEU A 525 -13.25 -0.53 49.22
CA LEU A 525 -12.47 -0.94 48.07
C LEU A 525 -10.96 -0.87 48.35
N SER A 526 -10.50 0.19 49.05
CA SER A 526 -9.10 0.35 49.40
C SER A 526 -8.62 -0.71 50.40
N ALA A 527 -9.43 -1.02 51.43
CA ALA A 527 -9.11 -2.06 52.41
C ALA A 527 -9.01 -3.45 51.74
N MET A 528 -9.93 -3.78 50.82
CA MET A 528 -9.88 -5.01 50.06
C MET A 528 -8.62 -5.11 49.19
N VAL A 529 -8.25 -4.04 48.50
CA VAL A 529 -7.06 -4.02 47.62
C VAL A 529 -5.76 -4.09 48.42
N LEU A 530 -5.65 -3.33 49.52
CA LEU A 530 -4.45 -3.36 50.33
C LEU A 530 -4.25 -4.66 51.10
N GLY A 531 -5.34 -5.39 51.40
CA GLY A 531 -5.30 -6.65 52.11
C GLY A 531 -5.23 -7.90 51.20
N TYR A 532 -5.17 -7.74 49.86
CA TYR A 532 -5.12 -8.86 48.91
C TYR A 532 -3.67 -9.14 48.47
N GLU A 533 -3.33 -10.40 48.34
CA GLU A 533 -2.08 -10.88 47.77
C GLU A 533 -2.38 -11.64 46.49
N ALA A 534 -1.91 -11.10 45.36
CA ALA A 534 -2.15 -11.72 44.06
C ALA A 534 -1.17 -12.89 43.82
N GLU A 535 -1.69 -13.97 43.29
CA GLU A 535 -0.92 -15.17 42.95
C GLU A 535 -0.39 -15.15 41.52
N SER A 536 -1.04 -14.42 40.61
CA SER A 536 -0.68 -14.31 39.21
C SER A 536 0.09 -13.02 38.88
N GLN A 537 0.72 -13.02 37.71
CA GLN A 537 1.27 -11.79 37.14
C GLN A 537 0.16 -10.78 36.82
N VAL A 538 0.51 -9.49 36.79
CA VAL A 538 -0.43 -8.41 36.49
C VAL A 538 -1.18 -8.65 35.19
N ASN A 539 -2.49 -8.76 35.28
CA ASN A 539 -3.37 -8.88 34.12
C ASN A 539 -3.68 -7.48 33.55
N ASP A 540 -2.91 -7.07 32.54
CA ASP A 540 -3.05 -5.76 31.90
C ASP A 540 -4.48 -5.51 31.37
N ASN A 541 -5.18 -6.54 30.88
CA ASN A 541 -6.53 -6.43 30.33
C ASN A 541 -7.52 -6.00 31.41
N ILE A 542 -7.47 -6.68 32.53
CA ILE A 542 -8.40 -6.45 33.64
C ILE A 542 -8.07 -5.14 34.36
N LEU A 543 -6.79 -4.83 34.52
CA LEU A 543 -6.34 -3.58 35.13
C LEU A 543 -6.79 -2.35 34.31
N VAL A 544 -6.58 -2.40 32.99
CA VAL A 544 -6.98 -1.33 32.07
C VAL A 544 -8.51 -1.24 31.98
N ALA A 545 -9.21 -2.37 31.96
CA ALA A 545 -10.67 -2.40 32.01
C ALA A 545 -11.19 -1.71 33.27
N GLY A 546 -10.64 -2.03 34.45
CA GLY A 546 -11.00 -1.38 35.70
C GLY A 546 -10.76 0.13 35.68
N TYR A 547 -9.66 0.58 35.08
CA TYR A 547 -9.36 2.00 34.93
C TYR A 547 -10.32 2.74 33.99
N LEU A 548 -10.70 2.11 32.88
CA LEU A 548 -11.58 2.69 31.85
C LEU A 548 -13.06 2.59 32.20
N TYR A 549 -13.46 1.61 33.02
CA TYR A 549 -14.86 1.43 33.43
C TYR A 549 -15.39 2.62 34.21
N SER A 550 -16.71 2.81 34.20
CA SER A 550 -17.36 3.82 35.06
C SER A 550 -16.98 3.57 36.52
N ASN A 551 -16.57 4.64 37.23
CA ASN A 551 -16.03 4.47 38.57
C ASN A 551 -17.16 4.08 39.55
N LEU A 552 -17.06 2.87 40.11
CA LEU A 552 -18.05 2.30 41.02
C LEU A 552 -18.19 3.10 42.34
N ILE A 553 -17.13 3.83 42.75
CA ILE A 553 -17.15 4.67 43.96
C ILE A 553 -18.15 5.81 43.80
N TYR A 554 -18.33 6.35 42.59
CA TYR A 554 -19.24 7.45 42.30
C TYR A 554 -20.64 7.02 41.86
N GLU A 555 -20.93 5.72 41.71
CA GLU A 555 -22.25 5.25 41.33
C GLU A 555 -23.29 5.66 42.40
N ARG A 556 -24.43 6.21 41.95
CA ARG A 556 -25.57 6.43 42.82
C ARG A 556 -26.26 5.07 43.06
N TYR A 557 -26.39 4.68 44.30
CA TYR A 557 -27.11 3.47 44.67
C TYR A 557 -28.60 3.85 44.89
N ASP A 558 -29.48 3.47 43.99
CA ASP A 558 -30.89 3.56 44.21
C ASP A 558 -31.32 2.38 45.12
N GLU A 559 -31.63 2.66 46.38
CA GLU A 559 -32.16 1.68 47.35
C GLU A 559 -33.54 1.13 46.94
N GLY A 560 -34.10 1.60 45.80
CA GLY A 560 -35.46 1.32 45.36
C GLY A 560 -35.75 -0.05 44.73
N VAL A 561 -34.73 -0.93 44.48
CA VAL A 561 -34.99 -2.23 43.78
C VAL A 561 -35.10 -3.42 44.74
N LYS A 562 -35.20 -3.22 46.05
CA LYS A 562 -35.42 -4.33 46.98
C LYS A 562 -36.87 -4.78 47.12
N ASN A 563 -37.85 -4.17 46.43
CA ASN A 563 -39.27 -4.55 46.52
C ASN A 563 -39.87 -4.81 45.13
N ALA A 564 -39.37 -5.80 44.42
CA ALA A 564 -40.16 -6.51 43.39
C ALA A 564 -39.71 -7.96 43.37
N LYS A 565 -40.40 -8.77 44.14
CA LYS A 565 -40.43 -10.21 43.99
C LYS A 565 -41.25 -10.57 42.74
#